data_4f75528819256680ebf37809a0a8254a
#
_entry.id   4f75528819256680ebf37809a0a8254a
#
_cell.length_a   1.000
_cell.length_b   1.000
_cell.length_c   1.000
_cell.angle_alpha   90.00
_cell.angle_beta   90.00
_cell.angle_gamma   90.00
#
_symmetry.space_group_name_H-M   'P 1'
#
loop_
_entity.id
_entity.type
_entity.pdbx_description
1 polymer ?
#
loop_
_entity_poly.entity_id
_entity_poly.type
_entity_poly.pdbx_seq_one_letter_code
_entity_poly.pdbx_strand_id
1 'polypeptide(L)'
;MALKLNKEFFGVVMAPKKEEVYPGGGVLYPRVIELHHAGEENGTLLATFDHSTLKEPPVSPIYESTDGGKTWSHRSDMADTKNGWGIRFQPVLFELPQQCGDLPAGTILFSGNSVPLDFHATELQLYISRDHGRTWEYRSSYAIGGPPVEQNFDELGPVWEPFIYLNKEGDITIVFTDERPHTDRRLNQTLAVISSKDGGKTWGEEKLVVAIPDGVHRPGMAIVTQLPNGKYFMCYEIVGEPDCDVHFKMSDDGMDFGDPASWGTRPETKEGKFVGSMPYCLWTKNGGPNGTIILSGKRDSGWLGLRDPGNFLVNYNLGEGPWEQVPMLVSYDSRIHQAGWSMGMAVIENDSKLIQLAPTQMDPILLQITYGLASMETTED
;
A
#
# COMPACT_ATOMS: atom_id res chain seq x y z
N MET A 1 -13.96 21.84 -12.84
CA MET A 1 -14.27 20.39 -12.99
C MET A 1 -13.76 19.68 -11.75
N ALA A 2 -14.59 18.87 -11.13
CA ALA A 2 -14.28 18.18 -9.88
C ALA A 2 -14.66 16.68 -9.97
N LEU A 3 -14.00 15.85 -9.17
CA LEU A 3 -14.33 14.44 -8.99
C LEU A 3 -15.52 14.32 -8.06
N LYS A 4 -16.54 13.60 -8.52
CA LYS A 4 -17.68 13.21 -7.69
C LYS A 4 -17.70 11.68 -7.54
N LEU A 5 -17.80 11.22 -6.29
CA LEU A 5 -17.94 9.81 -5.94
C LEU A 5 -19.40 9.51 -5.56
N ASN A 6 -20.06 8.72 -6.39
CA ASN A 6 -21.42 8.25 -6.12
C ASN A 6 -21.36 6.85 -5.51
N LYS A 7 -21.53 6.75 -4.18
CA LYS A 7 -21.47 5.47 -3.46
C LYS A 7 -22.53 4.50 -3.97
N GLU A 8 -22.13 3.28 -4.32
CA GLU A 8 -23.01 2.24 -4.88
C GLU A 8 -23.20 1.05 -3.93
N PHE A 9 -22.09 0.50 -3.43
CA PHE A 9 -22.09 -0.70 -2.60
C PHE A 9 -21.15 -0.54 -1.42
N PHE A 10 -21.46 -1.29 -0.37
CA PHE A 10 -20.67 -1.42 0.83
C PHE A 10 -20.83 -2.85 1.35
N GLY A 11 -19.74 -3.49 1.77
CA GLY A 11 -19.78 -4.85 2.25
C GLY A 11 -18.46 -5.30 2.88
N VAL A 12 -18.36 -6.60 3.08
CA VAL A 12 -17.23 -7.24 3.75
C VAL A 12 -16.53 -8.16 2.76
N VAL A 13 -15.20 -8.00 2.61
CA VAL A 13 -14.37 -8.94 1.85
C VAL A 13 -14.13 -10.19 2.68
N MET A 14 -13.69 -10.01 3.94
CA MET A 14 -13.39 -11.11 4.85
C MET A 14 -13.61 -10.68 6.29
N ALA A 15 -14.31 -11.51 7.04
CA ALA A 15 -14.50 -11.41 8.49
C ALA A 15 -13.91 -12.67 9.14
N PRO A 16 -12.82 -12.56 9.93
CA PRO A 16 -12.23 -13.72 10.59
C PRO A 16 -13.11 -14.19 11.76
N LYS A 17 -13.02 -15.46 12.10
CA LYS A 17 -13.63 -15.95 13.32
C LYS A 17 -12.72 -15.66 14.52
N LYS A 18 -13.34 -15.28 15.63
CA LYS A 18 -12.64 -14.87 16.86
C LYS A 18 -11.69 -15.95 17.41
N GLU A 19 -12.06 -17.20 17.29
CA GLU A 19 -11.27 -18.35 17.71
C GLU A 19 -10.09 -18.69 16.80
N GLU A 20 -10.00 -18.06 15.63
CA GLU A 20 -8.94 -18.30 14.64
C GLU A 20 -7.83 -17.25 14.69
N VAL A 21 -8.00 -16.16 15.46
CA VAL A 21 -7.07 -15.04 15.51
C VAL A 21 -6.56 -14.74 16.92
N TYR A 22 -5.40 -14.10 17.01
CA TYR A 22 -4.87 -13.61 18.29
C TYR A 22 -5.81 -12.57 18.91
N PRO A 23 -5.90 -12.48 20.25
CA PRO A 23 -6.64 -11.42 20.92
C PRO A 23 -6.15 -10.02 20.49
N GLY A 24 -7.06 -9.18 20.03
CA GLY A 24 -6.74 -7.85 19.47
C GLY A 24 -6.20 -7.90 18.04
N GLY A 25 -6.16 -9.08 17.43
CA GLY A 25 -5.78 -9.27 16.02
C GLY A 25 -6.98 -9.16 15.09
N GLY A 26 -6.83 -9.73 13.91
CA GLY A 26 -7.82 -9.70 12.85
C GLY A 26 -7.14 -9.63 11.49
N VAL A 27 -7.71 -8.84 10.61
CA VAL A 27 -7.18 -8.63 9.26
C VAL A 27 -6.88 -7.15 9.05
N LEU A 28 -5.70 -6.87 8.50
CA LEU A 28 -5.13 -5.53 8.35
C LEU A 28 -4.49 -5.36 6.97
N TYR A 29 -4.10 -4.14 6.64
CA TYR A 29 -3.23 -3.85 5.50
C TYR A 29 -3.78 -4.36 4.16
N PRO A 30 -5.05 -4.11 3.79
CA PRO A 30 -5.61 -4.63 2.55
C PRO A 30 -4.97 -3.99 1.32
N ARG A 31 -4.83 -4.80 0.27
CA ARG A 31 -4.46 -4.37 -1.07
C ARG A 31 -5.41 -4.98 -2.07
N VAL A 32 -5.68 -4.26 -3.16
CA VAL A 32 -6.59 -4.70 -4.23
C VAL A 32 -6.06 -4.28 -5.58
N ILE A 33 -6.20 -5.15 -6.57
CA ILE A 33 -5.89 -4.90 -7.98
C ILE A 33 -7.02 -5.41 -8.86
N GLU A 34 -7.18 -4.83 -10.06
CA GLU A 34 -8.00 -5.37 -11.14
C GLU A 34 -7.09 -6.03 -12.18
N LEU A 35 -7.47 -7.20 -12.69
CA LEU A 35 -6.74 -7.90 -13.72
C LEU A 35 -7.09 -7.36 -15.11
N HIS A 36 -6.08 -7.00 -15.90
CA HIS A 36 -6.20 -6.43 -17.23
C HIS A 36 -5.60 -7.32 -18.33
N HIS A 37 -4.72 -8.26 -17.97
CA HIS A 37 -4.00 -9.13 -18.90
C HIS A 37 -4.27 -10.62 -18.64
N ALA A 38 -5.45 -10.94 -18.09
CA ALA A 38 -5.85 -12.29 -17.69
C ALA A 38 -6.81 -12.97 -18.70
N GLY A 39 -6.94 -12.45 -19.91
CA GLY A 39 -7.81 -13.01 -20.93
C GLY A 39 -9.28 -12.97 -20.52
N GLU A 40 -9.93 -14.14 -20.39
CA GLU A 40 -11.33 -14.24 -19.98
C GLU A 40 -11.59 -13.78 -18.53
N GLU A 41 -10.53 -13.69 -17.71
CA GLU A 41 -10.60 -13.22 -16.33
C GLU A 41 -10.32 -11.72 -16.19
N ASN A 42 -10.19 -10.98 -17.29
CA ASN A 42 -10.06 -9.51 -17.23
C ASN A 42 -11.25 -8.90 -16.48
N GLY A 43 -10.97 -7.93 -15.61
CA GLY A 43 -11.96 -7.33 -14.72
C GLY A 43 -12.15 -8.08 -13.38
N THR A 44 -11.54 -9.25 -13.20
CA THR A 44 -11.49 -9.90 -11.88
C THR A 44 -10.67 -9.04 -10.92
N LEU A 45 -11.21 -8.78 -9.74
CA LEU A 45 -10.47 -8.12 -8.67
C LEU A 45 -9.79 -9.17 -7.80
N LEU A 46 -8.54 -8.91 -7.43
CA LEU A 46 -7.84 -9.69 -6.41
C LEU A 46 -7.54 -8.80 -5.21
N ALA A 47 -7.82 -9.31 -4.02
CA ALA A 47 -7.48 -8.64 -2.75
C ALA A 47 -6.63 -9.56 -1.88
N THR A 48 -5.70 -8.95 -1.13
CA THR A 48 -4.89 -9.61 -0.10
C THR A 48 -4.77 -8.71 1.12
N PHE A 49 -4.45 -9.30 2.28
CA PHE A 49 -4.32 -8.57 3.55
C PHE A 49 -3.52 -9.39 4.56
N ASP A 50 -3.03 -8.72 5.60
CA ASP A 50 -2.48 -9.40 6.78
C ASP A 50 -3.58 -10.18 7.47
N HIS A 51 -3.27 -11.40 7.90
CA HIS A 51 -4.17 -12.23 8.69
C HIS A 51 -3.46 -12.69 9.96
N SER A 52 -3.78 -12.05 11.08
CA SER A 52 -3.24 -12.38 12.41
C SER A 52 -3.86 -13.67 12.93
N THR A 53 -3.51 -14.80 12.33
CA THR A 53 -4.07 -16.12 12.61
C THR A 53 -3.31 -16.85 13.72
N LEU A 54 -4.00 -17.69 14.50
CA LEU A 54 -3.39 -18.66 15.44
C LEU A 54 -2.73 -19.83 14.70
N LYS A 55 -3.03 -20.02 13.42
CA LYS A 55 -2.41 -21.05 12.59
C LYS A 55 -1.02 -20.61 12.17
N GLU A 56 -0.02 -21.42 12.48
CA GLU A 56 1.38 -21.21 12.09
C GLU A 56 1.82 -22.22 11.02
N PRO A 57 2.66 -21.84 10.07
CA PRO A 57 3.01 -20.46 9.73
C PRO A 57 1.82 -19.72 9.09
N PRO A 58 1.73 -18.38 9.28
CA PRO A 58 0.66 -17.59 8.68
C PRO A 58 0.82 -17.48 7.16
N VAL A 59 -0.30 -17.28 6.48
CA VAL A 59 -0.36 -17.05 5.04
C VAL A 59 -1.07 -15.73 4.77
N SER A 60 -0.78 -15.10 3.63
CA SER A 60 -1.60 -14.00 3.12
C SER A 60 -2.69 -14.57 2.21
N PRO A 61 -3.96 -14.49 2.60
CA PRO A 61 -5.04 -15.00 1.76
C PRO A 61 -5.26 -14.11 0.53
N ILE A 62 -5.60 -14.74 -0.58
CA ILE A 62 -6.02 -14.07 -1.81
C ILE A 62 -7.52 -14.27 -1.98
N TYR A 63 -8.25 -13.18 -2.04
CA TYR A 63 -9.68 -13.16 -2.33
C TYR A 63 -9.92 -12.63 -3.73
N GLU A 64 -10.97 -13.11 -4.37
CA GLU A 64 -11.39 -12.68 -5.69
C GLU A 64 -12.82 -12.15 -5.71
N SER A 65 -13.07 -11.22 -6.63
CA SER A 65 -14.39 -10.80 -7.04
C SER A 65 -14.48 -10.81 -8.55
N THR A 66 -15.51 -11.47 -9.11
CA THR A 66 -15.79 -11.55 -10.55
C THR A 66 -17.02 -10.72 -10.96
N ASP A 67 -17.57 -9.94 -10.04
CA ASP A 67 -18.80 -9.15 -10.23
C ASP A 67 -18.60 -7.65 -9.95
N GLY A 68 -17.38 -7.16 -10.17
CA GLY A 68 -17.02 -5.74 -9.98
C GLY A 68 -16.94 -5.32 -8.52
N GLY A 69 -16.51 -6.22 -7.63
CA GLY A 69 -16.26 -5.93 -6.21
C GLY A 69 -17.49 -6.08 -5.31
N LYS A 70 -18.61 -6.62 -5.79
CA LYS A 70 -19.84 -6.73 -5.00
C LYS A 70 -19.85 -7.94 -4.08
N THR A 71 -19.27 -9.06 -4.54
CA THR A 71 -19.10 -10.28 -3.71
C THR A 71 -17.66 -10.78 -3.81
N TRP A 72 -17.19 -11.44 -2.74
CA TRP A 72 -15.84 -11.90 -2.62
C TRP A 72 -15.79 -13.36 -2.16
N SER A 73 -14.86 -14.12 -2.73
CA SER A 73 -14.59 -15.50 -2.35
C SER A 73 -13.09 -15.75 -2.24
N HIS A 74 -12.71 -16.70 -1.39
CA HIS A 74 -11.32 -17.11 -1.26
C HIS A 74 -10.84 -17.79 -2.55
N ARG A 75 -9.67 -17.39 -3.06
CA ARG A 75 -9.06 -17.92 -4.28
C ARG A 75 -7.88 -18.84 -3.98
N SER A 76 -6.94 -18.39 -3.16
CA SER A 76 -5.75 -19.13 -2.79
C SER A 76 -5.11 -18.54 -1.52
N ASP A 77 -4.09 -19.22 -1.01
CA ASP A 77 -3.23 -18.73 0.07
C ASP A 77 -1.81 -18.53 -0.45
N MET A 78 -1.24 -17.36 -0.21
CA MET A 78 0.17 -17.09 -0.45
C MET A 78 0.97 -17.49 0.79
N ALA A 79 1.77 -18.54 0.68
CA ALA A 79 2.58 -19.09 1.75
C ALA A 79 4.08 -18.82 1.52
N ASP A 80 4.84 -18.60 2.60
CA ASP A 80 6.30 -18.55 2.54
C ASP A 80 6.87 -19.95 2.27
N THR A 81 7.19 -20.20 1.01
CA THR A 81 7.80 -21.47 0.56
C THR A 81 9.33 -21.46 0.60
N LYS A 82 9.93 -20.29 0.88
CA LYS A 82 11.39 -20.12 0.95
C LYS A 82 11.94 -20.51 2.31
N ASN A 83 11.43 -19.90 3.38
CA ASN A 83 11.91 -20.09 4.75
C ASN A 83 10.95 -20.94 5.58
N GLY A 84 9.66 -20.97 5.22
CA GLY A 84 8.61 -21.58 6.02
C GLY A 84 8.28 -20.79 7.28
N TRP A 85 8.67 -19.50 7.37
CA TRP A 85 8.41 -18.64 8.53
C TRP A 85 6.97 -18.12 8.53
N GLY A 86 6.42 -17.95 7.33
CA GLY A 86 5.10 -17.37 7.08
C GLY A 86 5.18 -15.91 6.65
N ILE A 87 4.22 -15.51 5.81
CA ILE A 87 4.02 -14.11 5.42
C ILE A 87 3.13 -13.46 6.49
N ARG A 88 3.74 -12.67 7.38
CA ARG A 88 3.01 -12.08 8.52
C ARG A 88 2.50 -10.69 8.25
N PHE A 89 3.22 -9.88 7.44
CA PHE A 89 2.95 -8.46 7.34
C PHE A 89 3.03 -7.93 5.93
N GLN A 90 2.18 -6.92 5.65
CA GLN A 90 2.29 -5.94 4.59
C GLN A 90 2.34 -6.52 3.17
N PRO A 91 1.37 -7.37 2.80
CA PRO A 91 1.32 -7.93 1.46
C PRO A 91 0.98 -6.85 0.44
N VAL A 92 1.51 -7.01 -0.77
CA VAL A 92 1.16 -6.22 -1.94
C VAL A 92 1.02 -7.11 -3.17
N LEU A 93 0.07 -6.78 -4.04
CA LEU A 93 -0.15 -7.40 -5.34
C LEU A 93 0.13 -6.39 -6.45
N PHE A 94 0.67 -6.88 -7.57
CA PHE A 94 0.88 -6.09 -8.77
C PHE A 94 0.78 -6.98 -10.01
N GLU A 95 -0.10 -6.65 -10.96
CA GLU A 95 -0.14 -7.30 -12.27
C GLU A 95 0.86 -6.60 -13.20
N LEU A 96 1.75 -7.34 -13.86
CA LEU A 96 2.66 -6.77 -14.85
C LEU A 96 1.86 -6.32 -16.09
N PRO A 97 1.87 -5.03 -16.43
CA PRO A 97 1.18 -4.53 -17.62
C PRO A 97 1.96 -4.81 -18.92
N GLN A 98 3.21 -5.22 -18.81
CA GLN A 98 4.11 -5.51 -19.91
C GLN A 98 5.10 -6.60 -19.51
N GLN A 99 5.85 -7.12 -20.49
CA GLN A 99 6.91 -8.07 -20.21
C GLN A 99 8.05 -7.40 -19.41
N CYS A 100 8.55 -8.10 -18.38
CA CYS A 100 9.76 -7.74 -17.65
C CYS A 100 10.65 -8.98 -17.46
N GLY A 101 11.85 -8.97 -18.05
CA GLY A 101 12.71 -10.15 -18.11
C GLY A 101 12.01 -11.33 -18.79
N ASP A 102 11.91 -12.45 -18.09
CA ASP A 102 11.20 -13.66 -18.54
C ASP A 102 9.71 -13.72 -18.13
N LEU A 103 9.22 -12.69 -17.49
CA LEU A 103 7.82 -12.60 -17.04
C LEU A 103 6.98 -11.86 -18.08
N PRO A 104 5.98 -12.51 -18.70
CA PRO A 104 5.06 -11.83 -19.61
C PRO A 104 4.10 -10.89 -18.88
N ALA A 105 3.45 -9.98 -19.65
CA ALA A 105 2.29 -9.26 -19.17
C ALA A 105 1.24 -10.21 -18.58
N GLY A 106 0.53 -9.81 -17.53
CA GLY A 106 -0.44 -10.63 -16.81
C GLY A 106 0.16 -11.51 -15.71
N THR A 107 1.50 -11.60 -15.61
CA THR A 107 2.12 -12.22 -14.42
C THR A 107 1.79 -11.38 -13.20
N ILE A 108 1.27 -12.01 -12.15
CA ILE A 108 1.00 -11.33 -10.89
C ILE A 108 2.22 -11.47 -9.99
N LEU A 109 2.68 -10.33 -9.49
CA LEU A 109 3.71 -10.24 -8.46
C LEU A 109 3.04 -10.12 -7.10
N PHE A 110 3.59 -10.81 -6.12
CA PHE A 110 3.25 -10.67 -4.71
C PHE A 110 4.53 -10.38 -3.94
N SER A 111 4.50 -9.39 -3.08
CA SER A 111 5.54 -9.22 -2.06
C SER A 111 4.93 -9.07 -0.68
N GLY A 112 5.66 -9.53 0.32
CA GLY A 112 5.26 -9.45 1.72
C GLY A 112 6.44 -9.76 2.63
N ASN A 113 6.25 -9.56 3.92
CA ASN A 113 7.27 -9.72 4.93
C ASN A 113 7.20 -11.11 5.56
N SER A 114 8.19 -11.94 5.26
CA SER A 114 8.41 -13.24 5.92
C SER A 114 9.06 -13.00 7.27
N VAL A 115 8.40 -13.44 8.34
CA VAL A 115 8.86 -13.22 9.72
C VAL A 115 8.65 -14.51 10.52
N PRO A 116 9.70 -15.06 11.16
CA PRO A 116 9.60 -16.28 11.95
C PRO A 116 8.78 -16.07 13.24
N LEU A 117 8.31 -17.15 13.84
CA LEU A 117 7.49 -17.11 15.05
C LEU A 117 8.21 -16.49 16.25
N ASP A 118 9.51 -16.66 16.35
CA ASP A 118 10.35 -16.06 17.39
C ASP A 118 10.80 -14.62 17.09
N PHE A 119 10.37 -14.05 15.97
CA PHE A 119 10.63 -12.68 15.56
C PHE A 119 12.12 -12.29 15.47
N HIS A 120 13.03 -13.24 15.15
CA HIS A 120 14.45 -12.93 15.09
C HIS A 120 14.91 -12.23 13.80
N ALA A 121 14.07 -12.18 12.75
CA ALA A 121 14.39 -11.59 11.46
C ALA A 121 13.14 -11.11 10.71
N THR A 122 13.38 -10.26 9.71
CA THR A 122 12.41 -9.84 8.68
C THR A 122 13.02 -10.07 7.30
N GLU A 123 12.25 -10.56 6.34
CA GLU A 123 12.71 -10.78 4.97
C GLU A 123 11.62 -10.42 3.97
N LEU A 124 11.90 -9.42 3.13
CA LEU A 124 11.01 -9.04 2.03
C LEU A 124 11.26 -9.97 0.84
N GLN A 125 10.22 -10.73 0.51
CA GLN A 125 10.25 -11.76 -0.53
C GLN A 125 9.37 -11.38 -1.70
N LEU A 126 9.78 -11.77 -2.91
CA LEU A 126 9.00 -11.69 -4.13
C LEU A 126 8.53 -13.08 -4.55
N TYR A 127 7.26 -13.20 -4.86
CA TYR A 127 6.61 -14.36 -5.46
C TYR A 127 5.92 -13.97 -6.76
N ILE A 128 5.75 -14.93 -7.64
CA ILE A 128 5.06 -14.74 -8.91
C ILE A 128 3.94 -15.76 -9.07
N SER A 129 2.87 -15.35 -9.74
CA SER A 129 1.80 -16.25 -10.21
C SER A 129 1.63 -16.09 -11.72
N ARG A 130 1.57 -17.22 -12.43
CA ARG A 130 1.34 -17.28 -13.88
C ARG A 130 -0.08 -17.75 -14.23
N ASP A 131 -0.91 -18.00 -13.21
CA ASP A 131 -2.27 -18.51 -13.31
C ASP A 131 -3.27 -17.62 -12.56
N HIS A 132 -3.03 -16.31 -12.62
CA HIS A 132 -3.89 -15.26 -12.11
C HIS A 132 -4.13 -15.36 -10.58
N GLY A 133 -3.09 -15.71 -9.81
CA GLY A 133 -3.15 -15.75 -8.34
C GLY A 133 -3.68 -17.06 -7.76
N ARG A 134 -3.72 -18.18 -8.51
CA ARG A 134 -4.12 -19.50 -8.00
C ARG A 134 -2.96 -20.25 -7.36
N THR A 135 -1.78 -20.18 -7.99
CA THR A 135 -0.55 -20.77 -7.45
C THR A 135 0.59 -19.76 -7.45
N TRP A 136 1.55 -19.96 -6.55
CA TRP A 136 2.62 -19.02 -6.29
C TRP A 136 3.99 -19.72 -6.31
N GLU A 137 4.94 -19.08 -6.98
CA GLU A 137 6.31 -19.53 -7.10
C GLU A 137 7.24 -18.49 -6.44
N TYR A 138 8.10 -18.92 -5.51
CA TYR A 138 9.13 -18.05 -4.95
C TYR A 138 10.07 -17.56 -6.05
N ARG A 139 10.33 -16.26 -6.06
CA ARG A 139 11.19 -15.64 -7.07
C ARG A 139 12.55 -15.25 -6.51
N SER A 140 12.55 -14.42 -5.49
CA SER A 140 13.77 -13.94 -4.80
C SER A 140 13.43 -13.25 -3.49
N SER A 141 14.48 -13.02 -2.68
CA SER A 141 14.46 -12.05 -1.60
C SER A 141 15.29 -10.84 -1.99
N TYR A 142 14.87 -9.64 -1.61
CA TYR A 142 15.56 -8.42 -2.01
C TYR A 142 15.98 -7.54 -0.83
N ALA A 143 15.44 -7.72 0.35
CA ALA A 143 15.86 -7.06 1.57
C ALA A 143 15.71 -7.99 2.77
N ILE A 144 16.76 -8.07 3.57
CA ILE A 144 16.81 -8.88 4.80
C ILE A 144 17.15 -7.95 5.95
N GLY A 145 16.33 -7.98 6.99
CA GLY A 145 16.46 -7.19 8.20
C GLY A 145 16.50 -8.06 9.46
N GLY A 146 16.75 -7.41 10.57
CA GLY A 146 16.75 -8.01 11.91
C GLY A 146 15.35 -8.15 12.52
N PRO A 147 15.30 -8.30 13.85
CA PRO A 147 14.07 -8.44 14.61
C PRO A 147 13.11 -7.25 14.40
N PRO A 148 11.79 -7.51 14.31
CA PRO A 148 10.76 -6.46 14.26
C PRO A 148 10.51 -5.85 15.65
N VAL A 149 11.53 -5.27 16.24
CA VAL A 149 11.50 -4.65 17.56
C VAL A 149 11.97 -3.21 17.47
N GLU A 150 11.70 -2.40 18.49
CA GLU A 150 12.19 -1.03 18.55
C GLU A 150 13.71 -0.98 18.33
N GLN A 151 14.12 0.02 17.56
CA GLN A 151 15.47 0.15 17.04
C GLN A 151 16.54 0.13 18.14
N ASN A 152 17.42 -0.84 18.07
CA ASN A 152 18.71 -0.82 18.72
C ASN A 152 19.77 -0.57 17.65
N PHE A 153 20.43 0.60 17.67
CA PHE A 153 21.41 1.00 16.65
C PHE A 153 22.64 0.07 16.54
N ASP A 154 22.81 -0.84 17.48
CA ASP A 154 23.90 -1.82 17.48
C ASP A 154 23.47 -3.18 16.91
N GLU A 155 22.18 -3.36 16.60
CA GLU A 155 21.61 -4.57 16.01
C GLU A 155 21.07 -4.30 14.60
N LEU A 156 20.93 -5.35 13.81
CA LEU A 156 20.30 -5.26 12.50
C LEU A 156 18.81 -4.95 12.66
N GLY A 157 18.37 -3.77 12.21
CA GLY A 157 16.99 -3.36 12.25
C GLY A 157 16.12 -4.06 11.18
N PRO A 158 14.81 -4.02 11.33
CA PRO A 158 13.88 -4.67 10.39
C PRO A 158 13.75 -3.96 9.04
N VAL A 159 13.11 -4.65 8.08
CA VAL A 159 12.65 -4.11 6.80
C VAL A 159 11.14 -4.34 6.66
N TRP A 160 10.41 -3.36 6.03
CA TRP A 160 8.96 -3.31 6.08
C TRP A 160 8.32 -2.81 4.77
N GLU A 161 7.02 -3.03 4.62
CA GLU A 161 6.09 -2.22 3.83
C GLU A 161 6.48 -2.09 2.35
N PRO A 162 6.67 -3.22 1.65
CA PRO A 162 6.98 -3.16 0.23
C PRO A 162 5.82 -2.62 -0.59
N PHE A 163 6.14 -1.83 -1.62
CA PHE A 163 5.19 -1.44 -2.66
C PHE A 163 5.82 -1.58 -4.05
N ILE A 164 5.13 -2.28 -4.95
CA ILE A 164 5.64 -2.65 -6.28
C ILE A 164 5.09 -1.70 -7.35
N TYR A 165 5.95 -1.23 -8.24
CA TYR A 165 5.60 -0.49 -9.44
C TYR A 165 6.64 -0.72 -10.54
N LEU A 166 6.41 -0.22 -11.76
CA LEU A 166 7.44 -0.16 -12.79
C LEU A 166 8.05 1.23 -12.85
N ASN A 167 9.38 1.32 -12.94
CA ASN A 167 10.05 2.58 -13.22
C ASN A 167 9.91 2.96 -14.70
N LYS A 168 10.49 4.08 -15.11
CA LYS A 168 10.42 4.60 -16.48
C LYS A 168 10.99 3.66 -17.54
N GLU A 169 11.98 2.85 -17.17
CA GLU A 169 12.59 1.86 -18.06
C GLU A 169 11.74 0.58 -18.17
N GLY A 170 10.68 0.45 -17.34
CA GLY A 170 9.84 -0.74 -17.28
C GLY A 170 10.39 -1.84 -16.37
N ASP A 171 11.38 -1.52 -15.54
CA ASP A 171 11.95 -2.47 -14.58
C ASP A 171 11.01 -2.61 -13.37
N ILE A 172 10.89 -3.82 -12.83
CA ILE A 172 10.19 -4.03 -11.55
C ILE A 172 10.93 -3.25 -10.47
N THR A 173 10.23 -2.31 -9.84
CA THR A 173 10.78 -1.47 -8.79
C THR A 173 9.98 -1.63 -7.52
N ILE A 174 10.67 -1.70 -6.39
CA ILE A 174 10.05 -1.81 -5.07
C ILE A 174 10.57 -0.67 -4.20
N VAL A 175 9.65 0.11 -3.63
CA VAL A 175 9.94 0.98 -2.50
C VAL A 175 9.62 0.23 -1.22
N PHE A 176 10.45 0.36 -0.19
CA PHE A 176 10.24 -0.28 1.10
C PHE A 176 10.80 0.57 2.24
N THR A 177 10.34 0.31 3.44
CA THR A 177 10.81 0.93 4.67
C THR A 177 11.99 0.15 5.22
N ASP A 178 13.06 0.86 5.59
CA ASP A 178 14.33 0.29 6.02
C ASP A 178 14.77 0.89 7.39
N GLU A 179 14.86 0.04 8.40
CA GLU A 179 15.39 0.38 9.72
C GLU A 179 16.78 -0.23 9.97
N ARG A 180 17.42 -0.81 8.96
CA ARG A 180 18.78 -1.34 9.08
C ARG A 180 19.77 -0.21 9.40
N PRO A 181 20.85 -0.49 10.16
CA PRO A 181 21.81 0.54 10.53
C PRO A 181 22.48 1.19 9.33
N HIS A 182 22.43 2.51 9.27
CA HIS A 182 23.14 3.31 8.27
C HIS A 182 24.49 3.82 8.83
N THR A 183 25.39 4.23 7.92
CA THR A 183 26.65 4.89 8.31
C THR A 183 26.36 6.18 9.08
N ASP A 184 25.34 6.94 8.67
CA ASP A 184 24.84 8.09 9.43
C ASP A 184 23.88 7.62 10.53
N ARG A 185 24.36 7.61 11.78
CA ARG A 185 23.60 7.18 12.95
C ARG A 185 22.44 8.11 13.33
N ARG A 186 22.23 9.21 12.61
CA ARG A 186 21.05 10.07 12.75
C ARG A 186 19.86 9.58 11.94
N LEU A 187 20.05 8.59 11.06
CA LEU A 187 18.99 7.95 10.32
C LEU A 187 18.36 6.84 11.16
N ASN A 188 17.10 7.01 11.55
CA ASN A 188 16.35 6.00 12.30
C ASN A 188 15.69 4.99 11.35
N GLN A 189 14.84 5.50 10.50
CA GLN A 189 14.09 4.76 9.49
C GLN A 189 14.18 5.55 8.19
N THR A 190 14.28 4.85 7.09
CA THR A 190 14.41 5.43 5.77
C THR A 190 13.46 4.78 4.79
N LEU A 191 13.24 5.41 3.63
CA LEU A 191 12.63 4.77 2.47
C LEU A 191 13.71 4.51 1.43
N ALA A 192 13.79 3.26 0.99
CA ALA A 192 14.69 2.81 -0.06
C ALA A 192 13.92 2.31 -1.27
N VAL A 193 14.52 2.45 -2.45
CA VAL A 193 14.04 1.82 -3.69
C VAL A 193 15.10 0.87 -4.24
N ILE A 194 14.63 -0.21 -4.85
CA ILE A 194 15.46 -1.20 -5.53
C ILE A 194 14.76 -1.65 -6.80
N SER A 195 15.50 -1.95 -7.87
CA SER A 195 14.91 -2.38 -9.15
C SER A 195 15.54 -3.64 -9.72
N SER A 196 14.76 -4.34 -10.54
CA SER A 196 15.15 -5.56 -11.23
C SER A 196 14.78 -5.49 -12.71
N LYS A 197 15.76 -5.79 -13.59
CA LYS A 197 15.63 -5.82 -15.05
C LYS A 197 15.28 -7.19 -15.61
N ASP A 198 15.41 -8.22 -14.80
CA ASP A 198 15.32 -9.62 -15.19
C ASP A 198 14.09 -10.35 -14.63
N GLY A 199 13.05 -9.57 -14.31
CA GLY A 199 11.79 -10.10 -13.78
C GLY A 199 11.89 -10.51 -12.32
N GLY A 200 12.66 -9.80 -11.51
CA GLY A 200 12.79 -10.03 -10.07
C GLY A 200 13.71 -11.19 -9.70
N LYS A 201 14.60 -11.67 -10.59
CA LYS A 201 15.60 -12.70 -10.24
C LYS A 201 16.78 -12.12 -9.49
N THR A 202 17.28 -10.98 -10.01
CA THR A 202 18.37 -10.23 -9.39
C THR A 202 17.98 -8.77 -9.21
N TRP A 203 18.62 -8.11 -8.26
CA TRP A 203 18.30 -6.75 -7.86
C TRP A 203 19.54 -5.87 -7.98
N GLY A 204 19.33 -4.60 -8.37
CA GLY A 204 20.34 -3.57 -8.42
C GLY A 204 20.75 -3.06 -7.03
N GLU A 205 21.41 -1.91 -7.00
CA GLU A 205 21.74 -1.24 -5.75
C GLU A 205 20.49 -0.58 -5.13
N GLU A 206 20.40 -0.65 -3.81
CA GLU A 206 19.41 0.09 -3.04
C GLU A 206 19.74 1.58 -3.06
N LYS A 207 18.74 2.41 -3.28
CA LYS A 207 18.86 3.88 -3.27
C LYS A 207 17.92 4.46 -2.22
N LEU A 208 18.45 5.24 -1.29
CA LEU A 208 17.64 5.99 -0.33
C LEU A 208 16.89 7.11 -1.05
N VAL A 209 15.58 7.21 -0.82
CA VAL A 209 14.70 8.24 -1.42
C VAL A 209 14.11 9.19 -0.37
N VAL A 210 13.97 8.73 0.88
CA VAL A 210 13.68 9.58 2.04
C VAL A 210 14.53 9.11 3.21
N ALA A 211 15.38 9.99 3.75
CA ALA A 211 16.32 9.68 4.81
C ALA A 211 16.60 10.95 5.61
N ILE A 212 15.85 11.19 6.67
CA ILE A 212 15.88 12.42 7.47
C ILE A 212 16.94 12.28 8.58
N PRO A 213 18.07 13.05 8.54
CA PRO A 213 19.19 12.81 9.43
C PRO A 213 19.10 13.63 10.73
N ASP A 214 18.03 13.46 11.50
CA ASP A 214 17.82 14.19 12.76
C ASP A 214 17.72 13.29 14.01
N GLY A 215 17.74 11.98 13.83
CA GLY A 215 17.69 11.01 14.93
C GLY A 215 16.30 10.82 15.55
N VAL A 216 15.25 11.41 14.96
CA VAL A 216 13.88 11.41 15.49
C VAL A 216 12.88 10.88 14.49
N HIS A 217 12.84 11.50 13.31
CA HIS A 217 11.80 11.24 12.33
C HIS A 217 12.03 9.94 11.56
N ARG A 218 10.92 9.24 11.30
CA ARG A 218 10.90 7.90 10.70
C ARG A 218 9.93 7.89 9.52
N PRO A 219 10.38 8.19 8.27
CA PRO A 219 9.54 8.06 7.09
C PRO A 219 9.21 6.60 6.81
N GLY A 220 7.95 6.30 6.44
CA GLY A 220 7.47 4.93 6.21
C GLY A 220 6.27 4.85 5.30
N MET A 221 5.83 3.63 4.99
CA MET A 221 4.58 3.29 4.32
C MET A 221 4.41 3.96 2.94
N ALA A 222 5.47 3.96 2.13
CA ALA A 222 5.46 4.63 0.82
C ALA A 222 4.57 3.90 -0.19
N ILE A 223 3.78 4.67 -0.94
CA ILE A 223 2.96 4.24 -2.08
C ILE A 223 3.32 5.11 -3.28
N VAL A 224 3.48 4.49 -4.44
CA VAL A 224 3.85 5.18 -5.68
C VAL A 224 2.75 5.02 -6.73
N THR A 225 2.38 6.11 -7.40
CA THR A 225 1.52 6.09 -8.59
C THR A 225 2.15 6.86 -9.73
N GLN A 226 2.00 6.34 -10.97
CA GLN A 226 2.43 7.06 -12.15
C GLN A 226 1.34 8.03 -12.59
N LEU A 227 1.75 9.24 -12.97
CA LEU A 227 0.88 10.31 -13.45
C LEU A 227 0.84 10.34 -14.99
N PRO A 228 -0.19 10.96 -15.60
CA PRO A 228 -0.36 10.99 -17.05
C PRO A 228 0.75 11.77 -17.79
N ASN A 229 1.49 12.63 -17.11
CA ASN A 229 2.66 13.33 -17.64
C ASN A 229 3.95 12.50 -17.59
N GLY A 230 3.87 11.22 -17.19
CA GLY A 230 4.99 10.29 -17.06
C GLY A 230 5.78 10.42 -15.76
N LYS A 231 5.47 11.38 -14.89
CA LYS A 231 6.10 11.48 -13.57
C LYS A 231 5.52 10.47 -12.58
N TYR A 232 6.25 10.26 -11.49
CA TYR A 232 5.87 9.39 -10.39
C TYR A 232 5.59 10.22 -9.15
N PHE A 233 4.44 10.01 -8.53
CA PHE A 233 4.05 10.60 -7.27
C PHE A 233 4.20 9.54 -6.18
N MET A 234 5.02 9.81 -5.17
CA MET A 234 5.24 8.94 -4.01
C MET A 234 4.74 9.65 -2.75
N CYS A 235 3.72 9.10 -2.09
CA CYS A 235 3.30 9.53 -0.77
C CYS A 235 3.87 8.61 0.31
N TYR A 236 4.10 9.15 1.51
CA TYR A 236 4.61 8.44 2.69
C TYR A 236 4.26 9.20 3.96
N GLU A 237 4.25 8.52 5.10
CA GLU A 237 4.09 9.15 6.41
C GLU A 237 5.45 9.51 7.00
N ILE A 238 5.48 10.46 7.94
CA ILE A 238 6.65 10.73 8.78
C ILE A 238 6.25 10.57 10.25
N VAL A 239 6.61 9.41 10.83
CA VAL A 239 6.44 9.17 12.26
C VAL A 239 7.42 10.06 13.02
N GLY A 240 6.94 10.70 14.09
CA GLY A 240 7.67 11.74 14.86
C GLY A 240 6.99 13.10 14.76
N GLU A 241 6.25 13.37 13.70
CA GLU A 241 5.29 14.48 13.63
C GLU A 241 4.02 14.17 14.44
N PRO A 242 3.31 15.18 14.96
CA PRO A 242 2.16 14.98 15.86
C PRO A 242 1.08 14.04 15.33
N ASP A 243 0.78 14.11 14.03
CA ASP A 243 -0.26 13.31 13.38
C ASP A 243 0.32 12.26 12.43
N CYS A 244 1.64 12.01 12.46
CA CYS A 244 2.36 11.21 11.46
C CYS A 244 2.06 11.74 10.06
N ASP A 245 2.29 13.04 9.86
CA ASP A 245 1.87 13.78 8.66
C ASP A 245 2.29 13.08 7.38
N VAL A 246 1.39 13.05 6.41
CA VAL A 246 1.68 12.52 5.08
C VAL A 246 2.38 13.57 4.24
N HIS A 247 3.48 13.15 3.62
CA HIS A 247 4.25 13.94 2.67
C HIS A 247 4.31 13.26 1.31
N PHE A 248 4.70 13.98 0.27
CA PHE A 248 4.96 13.39 -1.03
C PHE A 248 6.21 13.97 -1.68
N LYS A 249 6.78 13.19 -2.57
CA LYS A 249 7.84 13.58 -3.51
C LYS A 249 7.48 13.18 -4.94
N MET A 250 8.08 13.86 -5.90
CA MET A 250 7.91 13.59 -7.34
C MET A 250 9.22 13.07 -7.93
N SER A 251 9.11 12.19 -8.93
CA SER A 251 10.24 11.66 -9.70
C SER A 251 9.93 11.69 -11.19
N ASP A 252 10.96 11.89 -12.02
CA ASP A 252 10.85 11.81 -13.48
C ASP A 252 11.09 10.39 -14.02
N ASP A 253 11.63 9.51 -13.21
CA ASP A 253 12.02 8.15 -13.61
C ASP A 253 11.51 7.03 -12.68
N GLY A 254 10.94 7.39 -11.52
CA GLY A 254 10.51 6.43 -10.51
C GLY A 254 11.65 5.83 -9.68
N MET A 255 12.87 6.37 -9.79
CA MET A 255 14.06 5.93 -9.03
C MET A 255 14.70 7.07 -8.26
N ASP A 256 14.67 8.28 -8.82
CA ASP A 256 15.22 9.49 -8.21
C ASP A 256 14.10 10.42 -7.76
N PHE A 257 13.90 10.52 -6.45
CA PHE A 257 12.93 11.42 -5.82
C PHE A 257 13.58 12.70 -5.24
N GLY A 258 14.76 13.07 -5.74
CA GLY A 258 15.52 14.24 -5.30
C GLY A 258 16.30 14.01 -4.00
N ASP A 259 16.62 15.10 -3.27
CA ASP A 259 17.41 15.04 -2.04
C ASP A 259 16.73 14.13 -0.98
N PRO A 260 17.37 13.02 -0.56
CA PRO A 260 16.78 12.12 0.44
C PRO A 260 16.53 12.80 1.79
N ALA A 261 17.32 13.80 2.17
CA ALA A 261 17.15 14.52 3.42
C ALA A 261 15.96 15.48 3.42
N SER A 262 15.41 15.78 2.24
CA SER A 262 14.20 16.60 2.12
C SER A 262 12.97 15.83 2.60
N TRP A 263 12.15 16.48 3.40
CA TRP A 263 10.87 15.93 3.87
C TRP A 263 9.81 15.80 2.77
N GLY A 264 10.02 16.42 1.60
CA GLY A 264 9.01 16.52 0.56
C GLY A 264 7.97 17.60 0.87
N THR A 265 6.80 17.48 0.27
CA THR A 265 5.69 18.44 0.40
C THR A 265 4.55 17.81 1.17
N ARG A 266 4.02 18.48 2.18
CA ARG A 266 2.77 18.09 2.84
C ARG A 266 1.58 18.54 1.98
N PRO A 267 0.69 17.64 1.55
CA PRO A 267 -0.52 18.01 0.82
C PRO A 267 -1.51 18.70 1.76
N GLU A 268 -1.96 19.90 1.40
CA GLU A 268 -2.88 20.69 2.23
C GLU A 268 -3.99 21.32 1.39
N THR A 269 -5.18 21.45 1.99
CA THR A 269 -6.26 22.32 1.46
C THR A 269 -5.94 23.80 1.69
N LYS A 270 -6.72 24.68 1.07
CA LYS A 270 -6.61 26.13 1.32
C LYS A 270 -6.84 26.51 2.78
N GLU A 271 -7.60 25.71 3.50
CA GLU A 271 -7.91 25.87 4.92
C GLU A 271 -6.88 25.20 5.84
N GLY A 272 -5.78 24.65 5.29
CA GLY A 272 -4.74 23.96 6.04
C GLY A 272 -5.13 22.57 6.53
N LYS A 273 -6.11 21.92 5.89
CA LYS A 273 -6.46 20.52 6.18
C LYS A 273 -5.49 19.58 5.47
N PHE A 274 -5.05 18.54 6.17
CA PHE A 274 -4.13 17.52 5.67
C PHE A 274 -4.54 16.14 6.19
N VAL A 275 -3.89 15.09 5.73
CA VAL A 275 -4.06 13.73 6.24
C VAL A 275 -2.76 13.24 6.86
N GLY A 276 -2.88 12.36 7.84
CA GLY A 276 -1.76 11.73 8.52
C GLY A 276 -1.92 10.23 8.63
N SER A 277 -0.80 9.56 8.79
CA SER A 277 -0.66 8.13 9.05
C SER A 277 -1.16 7.23 7.92
N MET A 278 -0.37 6.24 7.57
CA MET A 278 -0.74 5.10 6.72
C MET A 278 -1.35 5.50 5.38
N PRO A 279 -0.65 6.30 4.56
CA PRO A 279 -1.18 6.81 3.31
C PRO A 279 -1.40 5.72 2.27
N TYR A 280 -2.33 5.99 1.35
CA TYR A 280 -2.43 5.31 0.07
C TYR A 280 -2.79 6.32 -1.01
N CYS A 281 -2.16 6.24 -2.17
CA CYS A 281 -2.48 7.11 -3.28
C CYS A 281 -2.68 6.35 -4.59
N LEU A 282 -3.50 6.91 -5.45
CA LEU A 282 -3.66 6.51 -6.84
C LEU A 282 -4.01 7.72 -7.70
N TRP A 283 -3.92 7.52 -9.01
CA TRP A 283 -4.38 8.49 -10.00
C TRP A 283 -5.56 7.91 -10.80
N THR A 284 -6.54 8.76 -11.16
CA THR A 284 -7.65 8.46 -12.06
C THR A 284 -7.76 9.53 -13.14
N LYS A 285 -8.21 9.15 -14.33
CA LYS A 285 -8.47 10.11 -15.42
C LYS A 285 -9.67 11.03 -15.17
N ASN A 286 -10.51 10.72 -14.18
CA ASN A 286 -11.70 11.51 -13.83
C ASN A 286 -11.33 12.77 -13.06
N GLY A 287 -12.20 13.81 -13.09
CA GLY A 287 -12.07 15.05 -12.33
C GLY A 287 -11.39 16.22 -13.06
N GLY A 288 -11.14 16.10 -14.37
CA GLY A 288 -10.62 17.20 -15.18
C GLY A 288 -9.55 16.78 -16.19
N PRO A 289 -8.91 17.75 -16.88
CA PRO A 289 -8.00 17.44 -18.00
C PRO A 289 -6.71 16.73 -17.57
N ASN A 290 -6.29 16.90 -16.32
CA ASN A 290 -5.12 16.22 -15.75
C ASN A 290 -5.50 14.97 -14.95
N GLY A 291 -6.80 14.62 -14.89
CA GLY A 291 -7.30 13.62 -13.96
C GLY A 291 -7.19 14.07 -12.50
N THR A 292 -7.20 13.12 -11.59
CA THR A 292 -7.17 13.39 -10.14
C THR A 292 -6.22 12.46 -9.43
N ILE A 293 -5.34 12.99 -8.60
CA ILE A 293 -4.65 12.22 -7.56
C ILE A 293 -5.61 12.10 -6.37
N ILE A 294 -5.88 10.86 -5.93
CA ILE A 294 -6.66 10.57 -4.72
C ILE A 294 -5.67 10.08 -3.66
N LEU A 295 -5.64 10.74 -2.52
CA LEU A 295 -4.78 10.42 -1.39
C LEU A 295 -5.62 10.15 -0.15
N SER A 296 -5.42 9.00 0.48
CA SER A 296 -5.98 8.68 1.79
C SER A 296 -4.93 8.76 2.89
N GLY A 297 -5.37 8.95 4.11
CA GLY A 297 -4.61 8.74 5.32
C GLY A 297 -5.55 8.22 6.40
N LYS A 298 -5.01 7.61 7.44
CA LYS A 298 -5.81 7.11 8.56
C LYS A 298 -6.40 8.23 9.39
N ARG A 299 -5.76 9.40 9.42
CA ARG A 299 -6.14 10.56 10.23
C ARG A 299 -6.41 11.76 9.33
N ASP A 300 -7.41 12.54 9.68
CA ASP A 300 -7.67 13.88 9.14
C ASP A 300 -7.13 14.92 10.12
N SER A 301 -6.61 16.04 9.63
CA SER A 301 -6.07 17.14 10.45
C SER A 301 -7.12 17.68 11.44
N GLY A 302 -6.68 17.86 12.67
CA GLY A 302 -7.59 18.26 13.78
C GLY A 302 -8.17 17.06 14.53
N TRP A 303 -7.54 15.89 14.40
CA TRP A 303 -7.91 14.69 15.13
C TRP A 303 -7.80 14.89 16.65
N LEU A 304 -8.89 15.29 17.26
CA LEU A 304 -9.11 15.32 18.70
C LEU A 304 -10.06 14.19 19.13
N GLY A 305 -9.93 13.01 18.52
CA GLY A 305 -10.77 11.85 18.84
C GLY A 305 -12.17 11.87 18.22
N LEU A 306 -12.35 12.56 17.11
CA LEU A 306 -13.61 12.57 16.38
C LEU A 306 -13.80 11.28 15.60
N ARG A 307 -15.06 10.85 15.49
CA ARG A 307 -15.48 9.56 14.91
C ARG A 307 -15.47 9.50 13.38
N ASP A 308 -15.02 10.54 12.71
CA ASP A 308 -15.11 10.63 11.25
C ASP A 308 -13.71 10.71 10.62
N PRO A 309 -13.20 9.62 10.06
CA PRO A 309 -11.98 9.61 9.24
C PRO A 309 -12.20 10.16 7.84
N GLY A 310 -13.31 10.61 7.58
CA GLY A 310 -14.17 11.15 6.55
C GLY A 310 -13.59 11.44 5.19
N ASN A 311 -12.36 11.90 4.95
CA ASN A 311 -12.05 12.49 3.66
C ASN A 311 -10.76 11.96 3.01
N PHE A 312 -10.84 11.71 1.69
CA PHE A 312 -9.68 11.74 0.81
C PHE A 312 -9.23 13.18 0.61
N LEU A 313 -7.95 13.40 0.40
CA LEU A 313 -7.46 14.59 -0.27
C LEU A 313 -7.38 14.29 -1.77
N VAL A 314 -7.86 15.21 -2.59
CA VAL A 314 -7.80 15.11 -4.06
C VAL A 314 -7.07 16.31 -4.65
N ASN A 315 -6.30 16.07 -5.70
CA ASN A 315 -5.60 17.13 -6.43
C ASN A 315 -5.80 16.96 -7.93
N TYR A 316 -6.25 18.03 -8.60
CA TYR A 316 -6.56 18.07 -10.02
C TYR A 316 -5.43 18.63 -10.88
N ASN A 317 -4.30 18.96 -10.26
CA ASN A 317 -3.18 19.64 -10.92
C ASN A 317 -1.84 18.89 -10.71
N LEU A 318 -1.89 17.56 -10.79
CA LEU A 318 -0.71 16.69 -10.75
C LEU A 318 0.19 16.89 -9.50
N GLY A 319 -0.43 17.20 -8.36
CA GLY A 319 0.24 17.44 -7.09
C GLY A 319 0.58 18.90 -6.80
N GLU A 320 0.38 19.81 -7.75
CA GLU A 320 0.64 21.24 -7.56
C GLU A 320 -0.57 21.98 -6.98
N GLY A 321 -0.28 23.01 -6.17
CA GLY A 321 -1.31 23.86 -5.57
C GLY A 321 -2.11 23.19 -4.44
N PRO A 322 -3.24 23.80 -4.06
CA PRO A 322 -4.04 23.31 -2.95
C PRO A 322 -4.79 22.02 -3.31
N TRP A 323 -5.02 21.19 -2.28
CA TRP A 323 -5.83 19.99 -2.34
C TRP A 323 -7.27 20.29 -1.91
N GLU A 324 -8.19 19.37 -2.21
CA GLU A 324 -9.60 19.44 -1.82
C GLU A 324 -9.99 18.17 -1.06
N GLN A 325 -11.08 18.23 -0.28
CA GLN A 325 -11.59 17.09 0.46
C GLN A 325 -12.78 16.45 -0.25
N VAL A 326 -12.76 15.12 -0.37
CA VAL A 326 -13.87 14.31 -0.88
C VAL A 326 -14.15 13.18 0.11
N PRO A 327 -15.43 12.92 0.51
CA PRO A 327 -15.75 11.89 1.48
C PRO A 327 -15.24 10.50 1.10
N MET A 328 -14.61 9.78 2.03
CA MET A 328 -14.21 8.38 1.88
C MET A 328 -15.42 7.45 1.68
N LEU A 329 -15.17 6.30 1.07
CA LEU A 329 -16.21 5.28 0.83
C LEU A 329 -16.46 4.42 2.06
N VAL A 330 -15.41 4.11 2.82
CA VAL A 330 -15.46 3.29 4.04
C VAL A 330 -15.20 4.16 5.26
N SER A 331 -16.14 4.16 6.20
CA SER A 331 -15.99 4.81 7.50
C SER A 331 -15.56 3.81 8.57
N TYR A 332 -14.71 4.23 9.51
CA TYR A 332 -14.25 3.45 10.65
C TYR A 332 -14.02 4.34 11.86
N ASP A 333 -13.95 3.76 13.06
CA ASP A 333 -13.65 4.53 14.28
C ASP A 333 -12.12 4.72 14.41
N SER A 334 -11.61 5.87 14.05
CA SER A 334 -10.18 6.20 14.08
C SER A 334 -9.56 6.17 15.50
N ARG A 335 -10.37 6.11 16.56
CA ARG A 335 -9.91 5.93 17.96
C ARG A 335 -9.45 4.50 18.22
N ILE A 336 -9.90 3.55 17.38
CA ILE A 336 -9.44 2.17 17.43
C ILE A 336 -8.11 2.12 16.69
N HIS A 337 -7.05 1.77 17.41
CA HIS A 337 -5.68 1.86 16.91
C HIS A 337 -5.48 1.18 15.55
N GLN A 338 -6.08 0.04 15.33
CA GLN A 338 -5.89 -0.73 14.10
C GLN A 338 -6.98 -0.52 13.03
N ALA A 339 -8.11 0.13 13.35
CA ALA A 339 -9.11 0.45 12.36
C ALA A 339 -8.58 1.49 11.35
N GLY A 340 -8.80 1.26 10.06
CA GLY A 340 -8.22 2.07 8.99
C GLY A 340 -6.70 1.87 8.78
N TRP A 341 -6.11 0.82 9.35
CA TRP A 341 -4.68 0.56 9.21
C TRP A 341 -4.31 0.19 7.77
N SER A 342 -3.65 1.13 7.07
CA SER A 342 -3.18 1.01 5.69
C SER A 342 -4.27 0.58 4.70
N MET A 343 -5.21 1.45 4.42
CA MET A 343 -6.28 1.21 3.44
C MET A 343 -5.70 0.94 2.04
N GLY A 344 -6.38 0.09 1.26
CA GLY A 344 -6.08 -0.15 -0.14
C GLY A 344 -7.15 0.47 -1.05
N MET A 345 -6.74 0.95 -2.22
CA MET A 345 -7.66 1.48 -3.24
C MET A 345 -7.26 0.99 -4.63
N ALA A 346 -8.26 0.87 -5.51
CA ALA A 346 -8.03 0.67 -6.94
C ALA A 346 -9.09 1.41 -7.77
N VAL A 347 -8.69 1.90 -8.93
CA VAL A 347 -9.62 2.27 -9.98
C VAL A 347 -9.93 1.03 -10.81
N ILE A 348 -11.20 0.82 -11.11
CA ILE A 348 -11.68 -0.41 -11.75
C ILE A 348 -12.68 -0.11 -12.87
N GLU A 349 -13.07 -1.12 -13.63
CA GLU A 349 -14.02 -1.03 -14.74
C GLU A 349 -13.65 0.07 -15.75
N ASN A 350 -12.42 -0.01 -16.30
CA ASN A 350 -11.87 0.99 -17.21
C ASN A 350 -11.84 2.41 -16.63
N ASP A 351 -11.51 2.52 -15.35
CA ASP A 351 -11.41 3.79 -14.62
C ASP A 351 -12.76 4.53 -14.48
N SER A 352 -13.86 3.76 -14.38
CA SER A 352 -15.19 4.32 -14.12
C SER A 352 -15.61 4.25 -12.66
N LYS A 353 -14.93 3.41 -11.86
CA LYS A 353 -15.25 3.21 -10.46
C LYS A 353 -14.00 3.22 -9.58
N LEU A 354 -14.21 3.61 -8.34
CA LEU A 354 -13.23 3.51 -7.24
C LEU A 354 -13.72 2.46 -6.25
N ILE A 355 -12.82 1.52 -5.91
CA ILE A 355 -13.01 0.64 -4.75
C ILE A 355 -12.01 1.03 -3.66
N GLN A 356 -12.49 1.09 -2.41
CA GLN A 356 -11.69 1.28 -1.21
C GLN A 356 -11.87 0.10 -0.28
N LEU A 357 -10.77 -0.48 0.20
CA LEU A 357 -10.75 -1.50 1.24
C LEU A 357 -10.15 -0.92 2.50
N ALA A 358 -10.75 -1.19 3.66
CA ALA A 358 -10.24 -0.76 4.95
C ALA A 358 -10.48 -1.81 6.04
N PRO A 359 -9.56 -1.98 7.00
CA PRO A 359 -9.85 -2.70 8.23
C PRO A 359 -10.88 -1.93 9.05
N THR A 360 -11.99 -2.55 9.37
CA THR A 360 -13.04 -1.96 10.20
C THR A 360 -13.35 -2.85 11.40
N GLN A 361 -13.84 -2.23 12.46
CA GLN A 361 -14.19 -2.96 13.66
C GLN A 361 -15.44 -3.83 13.44
N MET A 362 -15.32 -5.10 13.75
CA MET A 362 -16.41 -6.08 13.75
C MET A 362 -17.01 -6.25 15.16
N ASP A 363 -16.15 -6.37 16.17
CA ASP A 363 -16.47 -6.34 17.60
C ASP A 363 -15.34 -5.58 18.35
N PRO A 364 -15.42 -5.29 19.66
CA PRO A 364 -14.44 -4.45 20.35
C PRO A 364 -12.97 -4.81 20.16
N ILE A 365 -12.68 -6.04 19.77
CA ILE A 365 -11.30 -6.54 19.65
C ILE A 365 -11.00 -7.25 18.34
N LEU A 366 -11.91 -7.24 17.36
CA LEU A 366 -11.79 -7.99 16.12
C LEU A 366 -12.00 -7.07 14.92
N LEU A 367 -11.12 -7.18 13.92
CA LEU A 367 -11.17 -6.42 12.68
C LEU A 367 -11.52 -7.32 11.50
N GLN A 368 -12.26 -6.75 10.56
CA GLN A 368 -12.61 -7.33 9.26
C GLN A 368 -12.18 -6.41 8.13
N ILE A 369 -12.01 -6.94 6.92
CA ILE A 369 -11.81 -6.12 5.73
C ILE A 369 -13.17 -5.76 5.14
N THR A 370 -13.47 -4.47 5.16
CA THR A 370 -14.66 -3.86 4.59
C THR A 370 -14.30 -3.15 3.29
N TYR A 371 -15.20 -3.16 2.32
CA TYR A 371 -15.05 -2.39 1.09
C TYR A 371 -16.17 -1.38 0.89
N GLY A 372 -15.85 -0.30 0.20
CA GLY A 372 -16.80 0.65 -0.38
C GLY A 372 -16.53 0.80 -1.87
N LEU A 373 -17.60 0.84 -2.68
CA LEU A 373 -17.56 1.00 -4.11
C LEU A 373 -18.35 2.23 -4.53
N ALA A 374 -17.79 3.03 -5.43
CA ALA A 374 -18.43 4.21 -5.98
C ALA A 374 -18.16 4.35 -7.48
N SER A 375 -19.14 4.81 -8.25
CA SER A 375 -18.88 5.33 -9.58
C SER A 375 -18.24 6.71 -9.50
N MET A 376 -17.38 7.00 -10.48
CA MET A 376 -16.65 8.26 -10.60
C MET A 376 -17.24 9.10 -11.75
N GLU A 377 -17.54 10.35 -11.45
CA GLU A 377 -18.02 11.32 -12.44
C GLU A 377 -17.17 12.58 -12.40
N THR A 378 -16.97 13.20 -13.56
CA THR A 378 -16.42 14.54 -13.66
C THR A 378 -17.59 15.53 -13.71
N THR A 379 -17.68 16.42 -12.73
CA THR A 379 -18.69 17.49 -12.70
C THR A 379 -18.11 18.79 -13.26
N GLU A 380 -18.91 19.53 -14.03
CA GLU A 380 -18.65 20.95 -14.34
C GLU A 380 -19.18 21.74 -13.15
N ASP A 381 -18.29 22.48 -12.47
CA ASP A 381 -18.69 23.46 -11.44
C ASP A 381 -19.24 24.70 -12.09
#